data_6fee9b58f18499e62051998ea93a75bd
#
_entry.id   6fee9b58f18499e62051998ea93a75bd
#
_cell.length_a   1.000
_cell.length_b   1.000
_cell.length_c   1.000
_cell.angle_alpha   90.00
_cell.angle_beta   90.00
_cell.angle_gamma   90.00
#
_symmetry.space_group_name_H-M   'P 1'
#
loop_
_entity.id
_entity.type
_entity.pdbx_description
1 polymer ?
#
loop_
_entity_poly.entity_id
_entity_poly.type
_entity_poly.pdbx_seq_one_letter_code
_entity_poly.pdbx_strand_id
1 'polypeptide(L)'
;MLSLSRAAYDEVLTHAEAGGAEEVCGVLAGDRTADGTARVDAVQRAANVADNPRTRYRIDPEEQLAIIETIEDAGREVVGFYHSHPAGPPVPSDTDAERAAWPGYSYAICLPGERPYLGSWRWTGETFEREAVALRPE
;
A
#
# COMPACT_ATOMS: atom_id res chain seq x y z
N MET A 1 -11.02 -6.59 -5.26
CA MET A 1 -9.99 -6.29 -6.27
C MET A 1 -9.36 -4.93 -6.00
N LEU A 2 -8.07 -4.83 -6.22
CA LEU A 2 -7.34 -3.56 -6.22
C LEU A 2 -7.09 -3.16 -7.67
N SER A 3 -7.60 -2.01 -8.09
CA SER A 3 -7.45 -1.50 -9.44
C SER A 3 -6.61 -0.23 -9.41
N LEU A 4 -5.41 -0.27 -9.99
CA LEU A 4 -4.46 0.84 -9.96
C LEU A 4 -4.39 1.52 -11.32
N SER A 5 -4.34 2.86 -11.33
CA SER A 5 -3.92 3.55 -12.54
C SER A 5 -2.46 3.21 -12.81
N ARG A 6 -2.04 3.28 -14.07
CA ARG A 6 -0.64 3.04 -14.43
C ARG A 6 0.29 3.99 -13.68
N ALA A 7 -0.12 5.25 -13.54
CA ALA A 7 0.69 6.23 -12.82
C ALA A 7 0.84 5.88 -11.34
N ALA A 8 -0.22 5.41 -10.69
CA ALA A 8 -0.15 4.99 -9.29
C ALA A 8 0.76 3.77 -9.12
N TYR A 9 0.64 2.79 -10.01
CA TYR A 9 1.50 1.60 -10.01
C TYR A 9 2.97 1.99 -10.15
N ASP A 10 3.28 2.84 -11.13
CA ASP A 10 4.65 3.30 -11.37
C ASP A 10 5.21 4.04 -10.17
N GLU A 11 4.39 4.86 -9.51
CA GLU A 11 4.80 5.61 -8.31
C GLU A 11 5.16 4.67 -7.15
N VAL A 12 4.38 3.64 -6.92
CA VAL A 12 4.66 2.65 -5.87
C VAL A 12 6.01 1.95 -6.14
N LEU A 13 6.23 1.50 -7.37
CA LEU A 13 7.47 0.81 -7.72
C LEU A 13 8.67 1.74 -7.66
N THR A 14 8.53 2.98 -8.13
CA THR A 14 9.61 3.97 -8.06
C THR A 14 10.00 4.24 -6.60
N HIS A 15 9.01 4.37 -5.73
CA HIS A 15 9.24 4.56 -4.30
C HIS A 15 9.98 3.35 -3.70
N ALA A 16 9.55 2.13 -4.04
CA ALA A 16 10.18 0.92 -3.56
C ALA A 16 11.64 0.81 -3.99
N GLU A 17 11.94 1.14 -5.24
CA GLU A 17 13.32 1.14 -5.73
C GLU A 17 14.19 2.16 -5.02
N ALA A 18 13.65 3.34 -4.75
CA ALA A 18 14.37 4.40 -4.04
C ALA A 18 14.69 4.02 -2.60
N GLY A 19 13.91 3.15 -2.00
CA GLY A 19 14.12 2.68 -0.62
C GLY A 19 15.28 1.72 -0.45
N GLY A 20 15.73 1.09 -1.54
CA GLY A 20 16.83 0.12 -1.47
C GLY A 20 16.51 -1.05 -0.56
N ALA A 21 17.33 -1.28 0.45
CA ALA A 21 17.18 -2.39 1.40
C ALA A 21 16.13 -2.14 2.48
N GLU A 22 15.59 -0.95 2.58
CA GLU A 22 14.57 -0.60 3.58
C GLU A 22 13.18 -0.70 2.99
N GLU A 23 12.22 -1.13 3.81
CA GLU A 23 10.82 -1.11 3.40
C GLU A 23 10.34 0.33 3.27
N VAL A 24 9.67 0.63 2.16
CA VAL A 24 8.96 1.90 2.01
C VAL A 24 7.49 1.68 2.29
N CYS A 25 6.76 2.74 2.56
CA CYS A 25 5.34 2.65 2.82
C CYS A 25 4.60 3.90 2.36
N GLY A 26 3.29 3.78 2.23
CA GLY A 26 2.46 4.89 1.83
C GLY A 26 0.99 4.52 1.83
N VAL A 27 0.18 5.46 1.32
CA VAL A 27 -1.27 5.38 1.37
C VAL A 27 -1.82 5.40 -0.06
N LEU A 28 -2.79 4.55 -0.33
CA LEU A 28 -3.47 4.45 -1.61
C LEU A 28 -4.77 5.23 -1.55
N ALA A 29 -4.97 6.12 -2.52
CA ALA A 29 -6.10 7.04 -2.55
C ALA A 29 -6.92 6.87 -3.82
N GLY A 30 -8.23 6.99 -3.71
CA GLY A 30 -9.13 6.91 -4.84
C GLY A 30 -10.57 6.81 -4.37
N ASP A 31 -11.26 5.79 -4.82
CA ASP A 31 -12.64 5.53 -4.41
C ASP A 31 -12.91 4.02 -4.38
N ARG A 32 -13.94 3.66 -3.66
CA ARG A 32 -14.41 2.28 -3.62
C ARG A 32 -15.67 2.18 -4.46
N THR A 33 -15.68 1.28 -5.42
CA THR A 33 -16.83 1.09 -6.29
C THR A 33 -17.92 0.27 -5.61
N ALA A 34 -19.11 0.25 -6.21
CA ALA A 34 -20.26 -0.46 -5.63
C ALA A 34 -20.03 -1.96 -5.44
N ASP A 35 -19.17 -2.56 -6.27
CA ASP A 35 -18.83 -3.99 -6.18
C ASP A 35 -17.70 -4.28 -5.19
N GLY A 36 -17.23 -3.25 -4.46
CA GLY A 36 -16.17 -3.42 -3.47
C GLY A 36 -14.76 -3.26 -3.99
N THR A 37 -14.56 -2.96 -5.28
CA THR A 37 -13.24 -2.71 -5.84
C THR A 37 -12.64 -1.45 -5.25
N ALA A 38 -11.39 -1.55 -4.79
CA ALA A 38 -10.60 -0.39 -4.40
C ALA A 38 -9.94 0.18 -5.65
N ARG A 39 -10.43 1.35 -6.10
CA ARG A 39 -9.94 2.01 -7.30
C ARG A 39 -8.96 3.09 -6.90
N VAL A 40 -7.69 2.91 -7.24
CA VAL A 40 -6.59 3.81 -6.86
C VAL A 40 -6.24 4.70 -8.04
N ASP A 41 -6.22 6.00 -7.82
CA ASP A 41 -5.79 6.98 -8.81
C ASP A 41 -4.68 7.91 -8.31
N ALA A 42 -4.32 7.82 -7.04
CA ALA A 42 -3.25 8.60 -6.46
C ALA A 42 -2.57 7.84 -5.32
N VAL A 43 -1.31 8.17 -5.08
CA VAL A 43 -0.48 7.55 -4.05
C VAL A 43 0.17 8.65 -3.24
N GLN A 44 0.19 8.50 -1.91
CA GLN A 44 0.90 9.41 -1.01
C GLN A 44 1.99 8.62 -0.29
N ARG A 45 3.24 9.00 -0.52
CA ARG A 45 4.37 8.39 0.19
C ARG A 45 4.35 8.78 1.66
N ALA A 46 4.75 7.86 2.52
CA ALA A 46 4.97 8.13 3.93
C ALA A 46 6.38 7.73 4.32
N ALA A 47 6.92 8.34 5.36
CA ALA A 47 8.20 7.92 5.90
C ALA A 47 8.02 6.63 6.71
N ASN A 48 8.98 5.73 6.60
CA ASN A 48 9.01 4.54 7.45
C ASN A 48 9.78 4.90 8.73
N VAL A 49 9.07 5.00 9.85
CA VAL A 49 9.65 5.38 11.14
C VAL A 49 9.86 4.18 12.07
N ALA A 50 9.82 2.97 11.53
CA ALA A 50 10.06 1.76 12.31
C ALA A 50 11.51 1.70 12.82
N ASP A 51 11.73 1.09 13.99
CA ASP A 51 13.06 0.91 14.55
C ASP A 51 13.95 0.04 13.67
N ASN A 52 13.36 -0.94 12.97
CA ASN A 52 14.09 -1.80 12.05
C ASN A 52 13.44 -1.72 10.66
N PRO A 53 13.73 -0.66 9.87
CA PRO A 53 13.05 -0.42 8.60
C PRO A 53 13.36 -1.44 7.51
N ARG A 54 14.36 -2.29 7.68
CA ARG A 54 14.67 -3.34 6.70
C ARG A 54 13.70 -4.52 6.76
N THR A 55 13.00 -4.70 7.89
CA THR A 55 12.14 -5.87 8.11
C THR A 55 10.70 -5.50 8.45
N ARG A 56 10.41 -4.24 8.68
CA ARG A 56 9.07 -3.77 9.03
C ARG A 56 8.89 -2.31 8.68
N TYR A 57 7.65 -1.87 8.69
CA TYR A 57 7.34 -0.46 8.47
C TYR A 57 6.38 0.06 9.53
N ARG A 58 6.42 1.36 9.73
CA ARG A 58 5.47 2.06 10.57
C ARG A 58 5.31 3.47 10.05
N ILE A 59 4.07 3.92 9.89
CA ILE A 59 3.78 5.30 9.52
C ILE A 59 3.54 6.07 10.83
N ASP A 60 4.19 7.23 10.96
CA ASP A 60 3.95 8.09 12.10
C ASP A 60 2.48 8.53 12.15
N PRO A 61 1.79 8.41 13.31
CA PRO A 61 0.37 8.74 13.39
C PRO A 61 0.02 10.18 12.97
N GLU A 62 0.88 11.16 13.26
CA GLU A 62 0.64 12.54 12.84
C GLU A 62 0.78 12.69 11.32
N GLU A 63 1.78 12.05 10.73
CA GLU A 63 1.95 12.03 9.28
C GLU A 63 0.77 11.33 8.60
N GLN A 64 0.33 10.21 9.15
CA GLN A 64 -0.81 9.48 8.61
C GLN A 64 -2.07 10.36 8.59
N LEU A 65 -2.32 11.08 9.68
CA LEU A 65 -3.47 11.98 9.74
C LEU A 65 -3.38 13.09 8.69
N ALA A 66 -2.20 13.69 8.54
CA ALA A 66 -1.98 14.74 7.52
C ALA A 66 -2.20 14.21 6.11
N ILE A 67 -1.74 13.00 5.83
CA ILE A 67 -1.94 12.34 4.54
C ILE A 67 -3.43 12.11 4.28
N ILE A 68 -4.16 11.58 5.27
CA ILE A 68 -5.59 11.33 5.14
C ILE A 68 -6.34 12.64 4.84
N GLU A 69 -6.01 13.72 5.55
CA GLU A 69 -6.61 15.03 5.32
C GLU A 69 -6.34 15.54 3.90
N THR A 70 -5.10 15.39 3.41
CA THR A 70 -4.74 15.77 2.05
C THR A 70 -5.56 15.00 1.01
N ILE A 71 -5.73 13.70 1.23
CA ILE A 71 -6.51 12.83 0.33
C ILE A 71 -7.98 13.26 0.31
N GLU A 72 -8.56 13.49 1.49
CA GLU A 72 -9.95 13.89 1.60
C GLU A 72 -10.21 15.28 1.04
N ASP A 73 -9.30 16.21 1.25
CA ASP A 73 -9.38 17.57 0.69
C ASP A 73 -9.34 17.58 -0.83
N ALA A 74 -8.68 16.58 -1.43
CA ALA A 74 -8.64 16.41 -2.88
C ALA A 74 -9.89 15.71 -3.45
N GLY A 75 -10.88 15.40 -2.60
CA GLY A 75 -12.11 14.73 -3.03
C GLY A 75 -11.95 13.22 -3.19
N ARG A 76 -10.91 12.65 -2.64
CA ARG A 76 -10.66 11.20 -2.66
C ARG A 76 -10.84 10.60 -1.28
N GLU A 77 -10.77 9.28 -1.21
CA GLU A 77 -10.78 8.56 0.07
C GLU A 77 -9.57 7.63 0.14
N VAL A 78 -9.18 7.27 1.36
CA VAL A 78 -8.18 6.23 1.57
C VAL A 78 -8.84 4.89 1.25
N VAL A 79 -8.21 4.11 0.38
CA VAL A 79 -8.71 2.77 0.03
C VAL A 79 -7.75 1.67 0.47
N GLY A 80 -6.53 2.03 0.85
CA GLY A 80 -5.56 1.05 1.31
C GLY A 80 -4.20 1.66 1.61
N PHE A 81 -3.27 0.77 1.85
CA PHE A 81 -1.88 1.09 2.18
C PHE A 81 -0.97 0.22 1.33
N TYR A 82 0.28 0.65 1.15
CA TYR A 82 1.27 -0.19 0.50
C TYR A 82 2.58 -0.15 1.26
N HIS A 83 3.35 -1.21 1.10
CA HIS A 83 4.73 -1.23 1.55
C HIS A 83 5.54 -2.18 0.66
N SER A 84 6.87 -2.08 0.73
CA SER A 84 7.74 -2.95 -0.04
C SER A 84 8.35 -4.03 0.85
N HIS A 85 8.65 -5.18 0.22
CA HIS A 85 9.47 -6.23 0.82
C HIS A 85 10.72 -6.36 -0.05
N PRO A 86 11.79 -5.56 0.18
CA PRO A 86 12.96 -5.54 -0.70
C PRO A 86 13.63 -6.89 -0.90
N ALA A 87 13.61 -7.74 0.12
CA ALA A 87 14.19 -9.08 0.08
C ALA A 87 13.13 -10.19 -0.06
N GLY A 88 11.85 -9.83 -0.24
CA GLY A 88 10.76 -10.78 -0.22
C GLY A 88 10.45 -11.29 1.19
N PRO A 89 9.58 -12.27 1.34
CA PRO A 89 8.77 -12.92 0.32
C PRO A 89 7.62 -12.04 -0.19
N PRO A 90 6.97 -12.41 -1.30
CA PRO A 90 5.88 -11.61 -1.91
C PRO A 90 4.53 -11.81 -1.23
N VAL A 91 4.52 -11.95 0.07
CA VAL A 91 3.32 -12.19 0.88
C VAL A 91 3.43 -11.42 2.19
N PRO A 92 2.30 -11.13 2.88
CA PRO A 92 2.35 -10.48 4.18
C PRO A 92 3.15 -11.29 5.20
N SER A 93 3.91 -10.59 6.03
CA SER A 93 4.62 -11.21 7.14
C SER A 93 3.70 -11.33 8.36
N ASP A 94 4.13 -12.09 9.37
CA ASP A 94 3.41 -12.16 10.65
C ASP A 94 3.33 -10.77 11.30
N THR A 95 4.39 -9.97 11.19
CA THR A 95 4.39 -8.60 11.69
C THR A 95 3.35 -7.75 10.97
N ASP A 96 3.23 -7.90 9.63
CA ASP A 96 2.21 -7.18 8.86
C ASP A 96 0.81 -7.50 9.38
N ALA A 97 0.53 -8.78 9.64
CA ALA A 97 -0.76 -9.21 10.17
C ALA A 97 -1.03 -8.69 11.58
N GLU A 98 0.00 -8.70 12.44
CA GLU A 98 -0.15 -8.20 13.81
C GLU A 98 -0.46 -6.69 13.85
N ARG A 99 0.04 -5.95 12.88
CA ARG A 99 -0.08 -4.49 12.85
C ARG A 99 -1.21 -3.97 11.97
N ALA A 100 -1.85 -4.82 11.18
CA ALA A 100 -2.96 -4.40 10.35
C ALA A 100 -4.13 -3.92 11.22
N ALA A 101 -4.60 -2.71 10.97
CA ALA A 101 -5.57 -2.05 11.83
C ALA A 101 -6.84 -1.57 11.12
N TRP A 102 -6.92 -1.75 9.80
CA TRP A 102 -7.99 -1.17 8.99
C TRP A 102 -8.79 -2.27 8.27
N PRO A 103 -9.80 -2.86 8.95
CA PRO A 103 -10.63 -3.91 8.31
C PRO A 103 -11.30 -3.40 7.04
N GLY A 104 -11.31 -4.23 6.01
CA GLY A 104 -11.93 -3.90 4.73
C GLY A 104 -11.02 -3.12 3.78
N TYR A 105 -9.85 -2.67 4.23
CA TYR A 105 -8.91 -1.93 3.41
C TYR A 105 -7.91 -2.86 2.72
N SER A 106 -7.39 -2.41 1.59
CA SER A 106 -6.38 -3.16 0.84
C SER A 106 -4.98 -2.87 1.38
N TYR A 107 -4.17 -3.92 1.47
CA TYR A 107 -2.76 -3.82 1.84
C TYR A 107 -1.95 -4.39 0.69
N ALA A 108 -1.29 -3.51 -0.06
CA ALA A 108 -0.48 -3.91 -1.20
C ALA A 108 0.97 -4.09 -0.79
N ILE A 109 1.59 -5.12 -1.34
CA ILE A 109 3.01 -5.42 -1.10
C ILE A 109 3.70 -5.41 -2.45
N CYS A 110 4.78 -4.65 -2.58
CA CYS A 110 5.56 -4.63 -3.80
C CYS A 110 6.99 -5.09 -3.58
N LEU A 111 7.52 -5.79 -4.57
CA LEU A 111 8.91 -6.18 -4.65
C LEU A 111 9.53 -5.42 -5.82
N PRO A 112 10.52 -4.55 -5.55
CA PRO A 112 11.24 -3.87 -6.64
C PRO A 112 12.23 -4.81 -7.32
N GLY A 113 12.77 -4.40 -8.44
CA GLY A 113 13.80 -5.16 -9.14
C GLY A 113 13.52 -5.30 -10.63
N GLU A 114 14.28 -6.17 -11.30
CA GLU A 114 14.13 -6.39 -12.73
C GLU A 114 12.78 -7.01 -13.09
N ARG A 115 12.21 -7.77 -12.17
CA ARG A 115 10.88 -8.38 -12.34
C ARG A 115 10.00 -7.87 -11.19
N PRO A 116 9.52 -6.63 -11.29
CA PRO A 116 8.74 -6.06 -10.22
C PRO A 116 7.43 -6.81 -10.01
N TYR A 117 7.01 -6.90 -8.76
CA TYR A 117 5.79 -7.59 -8.38
C TYR A 117 4.98 -6.70 -7.46
N LEU A 118 3.66 -6.72 -7.62
CA LEU A 118 2.74 -6.09 -6.69
C LEU A 118 1.55 -7.01 -6.48
N GLY A 119 1.32 -7.40 -5.23
CA GLY A 119 0.14 -8.15 -4.82
C GLY A 119 -0.65 -7.35 -3.80
N SER A 120 -1.90 -7.74 -3.57
CA SER A 120 -2.75 -7.07 -2.61
C SER A 120 -3.56 -8.06 -1.80
N TRP A 121 -3.80 -7.71 -0.54
CA TRP A 121 -4.60 -8.48 0.40
C TRP A 121 -5.59 -7.56 1.09
N ARG A 122 -6.80 -8.06 1.29
CA ARG A 122 -7.83 -7.34 2.04
C ARG A 122 -7.78 -7.80 3.49
N TRP A 123 -7.68 -6.88 4.42
CA TRP A 123 -7.68 -7.21 5.85
C TRP A 123 -9.12 -7.41 6.31
N THR A 124 -9.42 -8.57 6.91
CA THR A 124 -10.79 -8.89 7.37
C THR A 124 -11.06 -8.40 8.79
N GLY A 125 -10.01 -8.00 9.51
CA GLY A 125 -10.05 -7.77 10.95
C GLY A 125 -9.37 -8.89 11.73
N GLU A 126 -9.13 -10.03 11.09
CA GLU A 126 -8.48 -11.19 11.69
C GLU A 126 -7.37 -11.75 10.82
N THR A 127 -7.52 -11.71 9.52
CA THR A 127 -6.57 -12.31 8.58
C THR A 127 -6.55 -11.53 7.27
N PHE A 128 -5.50 -11.74 6.48
CA PHE A 128 -5.40 -11.23 5.12
C PHE A 128 -5.99 -12.23 4.14
N GLU A 129 -6.82 -11.72 3.23
CA GLU A 129 -7.33 -12.50 2.10
C GLU A 129 -6.82 -11.90 0.81
N ARG A 130 -6.19 -12.74 -0.01
CA ARG A 130 -5.64 -12.28 -1.27
C ARG A 130 -6.75 -11.79 -2.19
N GLU A 131 -6.50 -10.68 -2.89
CA GLU A 131 -7.42 -10.12 -3.88
C GLU A 131 -6.71 -9.94 -5.21
N ALA A 132 -7.50 -9.89 -6.28
CA ALA A 132 -6.97 -9.63 -7.62
C ALA A 132 -6.45 -8.20 -7.73
N VAL A 133 -5.42 -8.01 -8.55
CA VAL A 133 -4.85 -6.72 -8.86
C VAL A 133 -4.99 -6.48 -10.36
N ALA A 134 -5.49 -5.32 -10.74
CA ALA A 134 -5.63 -4.92 -12.13
C ALA A 134 -4.96 -3.56 -12.35
N LEU A 135 -4.38 -3.38 -13.54
CA LEU A 135 -3.81 -2.10 -13.95
C LEU A 135 -4.70 -1.48 -15.01
N ARG A 136 -4.96 -0.20 -14.86
CA ARG A 136 -5.66 0.61 -15.87
C ARG A 136 -4.62 1.34 -16.71
N PRO A 137 -4.87 1.57 -18.00
CA PRO A 137 -3.88 2.14 -18.91
C PRO A 137 -3.58 3.64 -18.70
N GLU A 138 -4.27 4.30 -17.83
CA GLU A 138 -4.13 5.74 -17.56
C GLU A 138 -3.25 6.07 -16.35
#